data_765c6ee367c5c4fcd0ee315dcf17655a
#
_entry.id   765c6ee367c5c4fcd0ee315dcf17655a
#
_cell.length_a   1.000
_cell.length_b   1.000
_cell.length_c   1.000
_cell.angle_alpha   90.00
_cell.angle_beta   90.00
_cell.angle_gamma   90.00
#
_symmetry.space_group_name_H-M   'P 1'
#
loop_
_entity.id
_entity.type
_entity.pdbx_description
1 polymer ?
#
loop_
_entity_poly.entity_id
_entity_poly.type
_entity_poly.pdbx_seq_one_letter_code
_entity_poly.pdbx_strand_id
1 'polypeptide(L)'
;MASLAVTCSPSPIEGGYEGELMADFTVELSDLRGWADQVERGSGDLEAAHGYATSNIADADFGRILELITDDYQALLTAFHTVLQADAAGLDRAMSALDASADTYQAADDRSRNRLTEIDGQTADITDDGAANGFTDQAAAAAKLTPPTDGGETLPEVSFGWILDKVCELVVWVGGPDPREYVTQWIAGDVAKASRQVSAWEHVADCVDAVDVNLDSGRAAITRTWTGAASTASASHMDLWSTCLTEQSSAMRQVAAHLRDAVDQAVKMAQVVVDIIKTVISLVSAALSNAAIPAYGQWKLIKTVKRRSP
;
A
#
# COMPACT_ATOMS: atom_id res chain seq x y z
N MET A 1 2.46 -18.67 6.16
CA MET A 1 1.77 -17.43 6.60
C MET A 1 2.76 -16.61 7.39
N ALA A 2 3.36 -15.59 6.78
CA ALA A 2 4.29 -14.69 7.46
C ALA A 2 3.46 -13.64 8.20
N SER A 3 3.73 -13.46 9.49
CA SER A 3 3.08 -12.44 10.32
C SER A 3 3.56 -11.05 9.89
N LEU A 4 2.69 -10.27 9.26
CA LEU A 4 2.93 -8.88 8.84
C LEU A 4 2.72 -7.86 9.98
N ALA A 5 2.88 -8.27 11.22
CA ALA A 5 2.78 -7.38 12.37
C ALA A 5 4.15 -6.83 12.77
N VAL A 6 4.81 -6.08 11.87
CA VAL A 6 5.95 -5.24 12.23
C VAL A 6 5.39 -3.85 12.54
N THR A 7 5.02 -3.61 13.78
CA THR A 7 4.74 -2.26 14.28
C THR A 7 6.06 -1.57 14.58
N CYS A 8 6.38 -0.51 13.86
CA CYS A 8 7.52 0.38 14.11
C CYS A 8 7.28 1.27 15.33
N SER A 9 7.07 0.70 16.49
CA SER A 9 6.97 1.45 17.74
C SER A 9 8.05 0.95 18.71
N PRO A 10 9.26 1.54 18.65
CA PRO A 10 10.24 1.29 19.71
C PRO A 10 9.73 1.92 21.00
N SER A 11 9.83 1.17 22.09
CA SER A 11 9.54 1.65 23.44
C SER A 11 10.43 2.86 23.78
N PRO A 12 9.94 3.84 24.55
CA PRO A 12 10.77 4.96 24.98
C PRO A 12 11.98 4.42 25.76
N ILE A 13 13.16 4.91 25.41
CA ILE A 13 14.41 4.58 26.08
C ILE A 13 14.39 5.29 27.44
N GLU A 14 13.96 4.64 28.49
CA GLU A 14 14.22 5.04 29.87
C GLU A 14 15.66 4.65 30.24
N GLY A 15 16.61 5.51 29.93
CA GLY A 15 17.99 5.39 30.36
C GLY A 15 18.37 6.52 31.29
N GLY A 16 18.41 6.27 32.60
CA GLY A 16 19.00 7.18 33.56
C GLY A 16 20.51 7.28 33.34
N TYR A 17 21.00 8.45 32.99
CA TYR A 17 22.43 8.75 32.92
C TYR A 17 22.86 9.50 34.17
N GLU A 18 23.44 8.80 35.14
CA GLU A 18 24.28 9.43 36.17
C GLU A 18 25.75 9.34 35.70
N GLY A 19 26.32 10.52 35.40
CA GLY A 19 27.74 10.83 35.54
C GLY A 19 28.70 10.21 34.53
N GLU A 20 28.68 10.67 33.28
CA GLU A 20 29.86 10.53 32.42
C GLU A 20 30.34 11.91 31.96
N LEU A 21 31.68 12.08 32.04
CA LEU A 21 32.44 13.28 31.70
C LEU A 21 31.91 13.92 30.42
N MET A 22 31.84 15.28 30.39
CA MET A 22 31.40 16.07 29.26
C MET A 22 31.93 15.52 27.94
N ALA A 23 31.16 14.69 27.31
CA ALA A 23 31.45 14.29 25.97
C ALA A 23 31.32 15.54 25.09
N ASP A 24 32.36 15.80 24.31
CA ASP A 24 32.37 16.89 23.34
C ASP A 24 31.20 16.67 22.39
N PHE A 25 30.16 17.53 22.43
CA PHE A 25 29.04 17.46 21.52
C PHE A 25 28.96 18.78 20.74
N THR A 26 28.55 18.68 19.49
CA THR A 26 28.26 19.82 18.63
C THR A 26 26.86 19.69 18.09
N VAL A 27 26.16 20.78 17.89
CA VAL A 27 24.86 20.83 17.24
C VAL A 27 24.68 22.17 16.52
N GLU A 28 24.30 22.11 15.27
CA GLU A 28 23.76 23.22 14.51
C GLU A 28 22.22 23.20 14.64
N LEU A 29 21.66 24.19 15.31
CA LEU A 29 20.22 24.21 15.64
C LEU A 29 19.35 24.31 14.38
N SER A 30 19.78 25.10 13.40
CA SER A 30 19.09 25.22 12.12
C SER A 30 19.00 23.89 11.40
N ASP A 31 20.08 23.09 11.42
CA ASP A 31 20.11 21.78 10.80
C ASP A 31 19.23 20.77 11.55
N LEU A 32 19.21 20.83 12.89
CA LEU A 32 18.35 19.96 13.69
C LEU A 32 16.86 20.22 13.43
N ARG A 33 16.47 21.49 13.33
CA ARG A 33 15.10 21.89 12.94
C ARG A 33 14.80 21.52 11.49
N GLY A 34 15.74 21.76 10.57
CA GLY A 34 15.58 21.36 9.15
C GLY A 34 15.38 19.85 8.99
N TRP A 35 16.02 19.05 9.85
CA TRP A 35 15.78 17.61 9.88
C TRP A 35 14.42 17.26 10.46
N ALA A 36 13.98 17.94 11.54
CA ALA A 36 12.62 17.79 12.08
C ALA A 36 11.57 18.08 11.00
N ASP A 37 11.71 19.17 10.25
CA ASP A 37 10.83 19.52 9.13
C ASP A 37 10.82 18.44 8.04
N GLN A 38 11.96 17.79 7.78
CA GLN A 38 12.03 16.69 6.79
C GLN A 38 11.29 15.44 7.30
N VAL A 39 11.42 15.11 8.58
CA VAL A 39 10.68 14.00 9.21
C VAL A 39 9.17 14.29 9.21
N GLU A 40 8.76 15.54 9.43
CA GLU A 40 7.35 15.98 9.33
C GLU A 40 6.79 15.74 7.92
N ARG A 41 7.55 16.11 6.89
CA ARG A 41 7.13 15.82 5.49
C ARG A 41 6.98 14.32 5.25
N GLY A 42 7.91 13.50 5.78
CA GLY A 42 7.79 12.03 5.71
C GLY A 42 6.52 11.49 6.38
N SER A 43 6.14 12.07 7.54
CA SER A 43 4.86 11.75 8.19
C SER A 43 3.68 12.09 7.28
N GLY A 44 3.65 13.29 6.69
CA GLY A 44 2.61 13.72 5.77
C GLY A 44 2.50 12.85 4.51
N ASP A 45 3.64 12.39 3.98
CA ASP A 45 3.67 11.48 2.83
C ASP A 45 3.08 10.09 3.19
N LEU A 46 3.33 9.58 4.41
CA LEU A 46 2.71 8.34 4.90
C LEU A 46 1.21 8.50 5.18
N GLU A 47 0.76 9.66 5.66
CA GLU A 47 -0.66 9.97 5.77
C GLU A 47 -1.34 9.99 4.38
N ALA A 48 -0.68 10.58 3.39
CA ALA A 48 -1.15 10.56 2.01
C ALA A 48 -1.22 9.11 1.45
N ALA A 49 -0.21 8.28 1.75
CA ALA A 49 -0.19 6.86 1.40
C ALA A 49 -1.35 6.10 2.05
N HIS A 50 -1.65 6.35 3.32
CA HIS A 50 -2.80 5.77 4.02
C HIS A 50 -4.13 6.20 3.38
N GLY A 51 -4.30 7.50 3.08
CA GLY A 51 -5.49 8.01 2.39
C GLY A 51 -5.68 7.42 1.00
N TYR A 52 -4.59 7.29 0.24
CA TYR A 52 -4.58 6.64 -1.06
C TYR A 52 -4.96 5.16 -0.96
N ALA A 53 -4.36 4.42 -0.02
CA ALA A 53 -4.66 3.01 0.21
C ALA A 53 -6.13 2.80 0.58
N THR A 54 -6.69 3.63 1.47
CA THR A 54 -8.10 3.60 1.85
C THR A 54 -9.05 3.78 0.67
N SER A 55 -8.63 4.56 -0.34
CA SER A 55 -9.43 4.85 -1.52
C SER A 55 -9.30 3.81 -2.64
N ASN A 56 -8.14 3.15 -2.75
CA ASN A 56 -7.78 2.34 -3.91
C ASN A 56 -7.51 0.87 -3.59
N ILE A 57 -7.24 0.54 -2.33
CA ILE A 57 -7.03 -0.83 -1.85
C ILE A 57 -8.20 -1.17 -0.93
N ALA A 58 -9.37 -1.36 -1.53
CA ALA A 58 -10.59 -1.76 -0.84
C ALA A 58 -10.74 -3.29 -0.81
N ASP A 59 -11.81 -3.76 -0.17
CA ASP A 59 -12.25 -5.14 -0.30
C ASP A 59 -12.33 -5.54 -1.78
N ALA A 60 -11.77 -6.66 -2.14
CA ALA A 60 -11.88 -7.16 -3.50
C ALA A 60 -12.97 -8.22 -3.55
N ASP A 61 -14.00 -7.97 -4.36
CA ASP A 61 -14.81 -9.05 -4.87
C ASP A 61 -13.99 -9.77 -5.96
N PHE A 62 -13.33 -10.82 -5.54
CA PHE A 62 -12.50 -11.66 -6.43
C PHE A 62 -13.30 -12.75 -7.11
N GLY A 63 -14.64 -12.75 -7.00
CA GLY A 63 -15.48 -13.84 -7.47
C GLY A 63 -15.29 -15.13 -6.67
N ARG A 64 -16.08 -16.16 -6.97
CA ARG A 64 -16.10 -17.40 -6.18
C ARG A 64 -14.82 -18.22 -6.19
N ILE A 65 -14.00 -18.09 -7.23
CA ILE A 65 -12.72 -18.83 -7.30
C ILE A 65 -11.74 -18.31 -6.25
N LEU A 66 -11.79 -17.02 -5.96
CA LEU A 66 -10.90 -16.37 -4.99
C LEU A 66 -11.61 -16.08 -3.65
N GLU A 67 -12.87 -16.48 -3.47
CA GLU A 67 -13.62 -16.35 -2.21
C GLU A 67 -12.87 -16.94 -1.02
N LEU A 68 -12.07 -17.99 -1.26
CA LEU A 68 -11.26 -18.65 -0.23
C LEU A 68 -10.17 -17.76 0.39
N ILE A 69 -9.75 -16.70 -0.29
CA ILE A 69 -8.72 -15.77 0.22
C ILE A 69 -9.31 -14.45 0.71
N THR A 70 -10.61 -14.22 0.56
CA THR A 70 -11.27 -12.94 0.87
C THR A 70 -11.12 -12.57 2.33
N ASP A 71 -11.37 -13.50 3.26
CA ASP A 71 -11.27 -13.25 4.70
C ASP A 71 -9.83 -12.95 5.13
N ASP A 72 -8.86 -13.71 4.61
CA ASP A 72 -7.44 -13.48 4.88
C ASP A 72 -6.96 -12.15 4.29
N TYR A 73 -7.45 -11.78 3.11
CA TYR A 73 -7.14 -10.50 2.48
C TYR A 73 -7.75 -9.32 3.25
N GLN A 74 -8.98 -9.43 3.73
CA GLN A 74 -9.61 -8.39 4.58
C GLN A 74 -8.86 -8.20 5.90
N ALA A 75 -8.39 -9.29 6.53
CA ALA A 75 -7.56 -9.21 7.73
C ALA A 75 -6.22 -8.51 7.43
N LEU A 76 -5.60 -8.83 6.29
CA LEU A 76 -4.40 -8.16 5.81
C LEU A 76 -4.62 -6.66 5.61
N LEU A 77 -5.71 -6.24 4.94
CA LEU A 77 -6.04 -4.83 4.71
C LEU A 77 -6.20 -4.07 6.03
N THR A 78 -6.89 -4.67 7.00
CA THR A 78 -7.07 -4.05 8.32
C THR A 78 -5.73 -3.83 9.03
N ALA A 79 -4.84 -4.82 9.01
CA ALA A 79 -3.51 -4.70 9.58
C ALA A 79 -2.66 -3.66 8.85
N PHE A 80 -2.71 -3.64 7.52
CA PHE A 80 -2.00 -2.71 6.66
C PHE A 80 -2.38 -1.25 6.93
N HIS A 81 -3.68 -0.93 6.97
CA HIS A 81 -4.13 0.42 7.30
C HIS A 81 -3.70 0.85 8.70
N THR A 82 -3.74 -0.08 9.66
CA THR A 82 -3.27 0.20 11.03
C THR A 82 -1.78 0.51 11.07
N VAL A 83 -0.97 -0.21 10.29
CA VAL A 83 0.48 -0.01 10.20
C VAL A 83 0.79 1.37 9.59
N LEU A 84 0.25 1.70 8.41
CA LEU A 84 0.49 3.01 7.78
C LEU A 84 0.11 4.19 8.67
N GLN A 85 -1.03 4.08 9.37
CA GLN A 85 -1.46 5.12 10.31
C GLN A 85 -0.52 5.21 11.52
N ALA A 86 -0.03 4.07 12.03
CA ALA A 86 0.91 4.04 13.14
C ALA A 86 2.28 4.60 12.75
N ASP A 87 2.70 4.37 11.52
CA ASP A 87 3.97 4.88 11.00
C ASP A 87 3.94 6.41 10.84
N ALA A 88 2.90 6.96 10.23
CA ALA A 88 2.72 8.41 10.15
C ALA A 88 2.76 9.05 11.56
N ALA A 89 1.96 8.54 12.50
CA ALA A 89 1.97 9.02 13.89
C ALA A 89 3.30 8.78 14.60
N GLY A 90 4.08 7.80 14.20
CA GLY A 90 5.40 7.50 14.70
C GLY A 90 6.44 8.53 14.26
N LEU A 91 6.45 8.90 12.99
CA LEU A 91 7.30 9.95 12.45
C LEU A 91 6.94 11.33 13.02
N ASP A 92 5.65 11.62 13.20
CA ASP A 92 5.20 12.87 13.86
C ASP A 92 5.75 12.98 15.30
N ARG A 93 5.76 11.88 16.06
CA ARG A 93 6.42 11.85 17.38
C ARG A 93 7.92 12.01 17.29
N ALA A 94 8.58 11.45 16.29
CA ALA A 94 10.01 11.60 16.08
C ALA A 94 10.37 13.06 15.74
N MET A 95 9.61 13.72 14.86
CA MET A 95 9.72 15.15 14.57
C MET A 95 9.58 15.96 15.84
N SER A 96 8.52 15.76 16.62
CA SER A 96 8.29 16.47 17.88
C SER A 96 9.45 16.29 18.88
N ALA A 97 10.08 15.11 18.91
CA ALA A 97 11.24 14.86 19.77
C ALA A 97 12.50 15.61 19.29
N LEU A 98 12.68 15.74 17.98
CA LEU A 98 13.78 16.53 17.39
C LEU A 98 13.62 18.01 17.70
N ASP A 99 12.43 18.57 17.54
CA ASP A 99 12.11 19.97 17.90
C ASP A 99 12.32 20.24 19.38
N ALA A 100 11.82 19.37 20.26
CA ALA A 100 12.03 19.51 21.70
C ALA A 100 13.53 19.45 22.07
N SER A 101 14.31 18.67 21.32
CA SER A 101 15.77 18.62 21.48
C SER A 101 16.42 19.93 21.06
N ALA A 102 16.01 20.49 19.90
CA ALA A 102 16.48 21.80 19.44
C ALA A 102 16.18 22.92 20.46
N ASP A 103 14.95 22.95 20.98
CA ASP A 103 14.55 23.91 22.00
C ASP A 103 15.36 23.76 23.30
N THR A 104 15.68 22.53 23.68
CA THR A 104 16.51 22.25 24.87
C THR A 104 17.93 22.75 24.69
N TYR A 105 18.53 22.55 23.53
CA TYR A 105 19.86 23.09 23.21
C TYR A 105 19.86 24.62 23.14
N GLN A 106 18.86 25.21 22.48
CA GLN A 106 18.67 26.66 22.43
C GLN A 106 18.61 27.28 23.83
N ALA A 107 17.78 26.70 24.71
CA ALA A 107 17.64 27.19 26.07
C ALA A 107 18.93 27.04 26.92
N ALA A 108 19.74 26.01 26.63
CA ALA A 108 21.03 25.82 27.28
C ALA A 108 22.04 26.87 26.81
N ASP A 109 22.03 27.16 25.51
CA ASP A 109 22.90 28.18 24.92
C ASP A 109 22.56 29.58 25.42
N ASP A 110 21.28 29.95 25.47
CA ASP A 110 20.78 31.23 26.04
C ASP A 110 21.16 31.41 27.50
N ARG A 111 21.08 30.33 28.30
CA ARG A 111 21.51 30.37 29.70
C ARG A 111 23.02 30.60 29.82
N SER A 112 23.81 29.97 28.97
CA SER A 112 25.28 30.14 28.93
C SER A 112 25.63 31.55 28.50
N ARG A 113 24.98 32.09 27.50
CA ARG A 113 25.13 33.49 27.00
C ARG A 113 24.79 34.48 28.07
N ASN A 114 23.68 34.34 28.76
CA ASN A 114 23.29 35.26 29.85
C ASN A 114 24.29 35.25 30.99
N ARG A 115 24.84 34.09 31.39
CA ARG A 115 25.89 34.04 32.44
C ARG A 115 27.17 34.70 32.00
N LEU A 116 27.59 34.57 30.74
CA LEU A 116 28.77 35.25 30.22
C LEU A 116 28.58 36.78 30.20
N THR A 117 27.38 37.23 29.79
CA THR A 117 27.03 38.67 29.82
C THR A 117 27.05 39.23 31.23
N GLU A 118 26.59 38.50 32.25
CA GLU A 118 26.67 38.91 33.66
C GLU A 118 28.12 39.02 34.15
N ILE A 119 29.03 38.22 33.64
CA ILE A 119 30.44 38.20 34.05
C ILE A 119 31.25 39.30 33.33
N ASP A 120 31.04 39.46 32.03
CA ASP A 120 31.92 40.25 31.15
C ASP A 120 31.29 41.58 30.72
N GLY A 121 30.00 41.80 30.99
CA GLY A 121 29.25 43.03 30.63
C GLY A 121 29.10 43.26 29.12
N GLN A 122 29.49 42.32 28.29
CA GLN A 122 29.36 42.37 26.85
C GLN A 122 28.41 41.24 26.38
N THR A 123 27.39 41.61 25.65
CA THR A 123 26.58 40.67 24.89
C THR A 123 27.40 40.14 23.71
N ALA A 124 27.76 38.89 23.71
CA ALA A 124 28.23 38.24 22.50
C ALA A 124 27.08 38.21 21.49
N ASP A 125 27.24 38.97 20.41
CA ASP A 125 26.30 38.93 19.30
C ASP A 125 26.59 37.62 18.50
N ILE A 126 26.01 36.53 18.96
CA ILE A 126 26.08 35.28 18.20
C ILE A 126 24.94 35.40 17.19
N THR A 127 25.31 35.78 16.00
CA THR A 127 24.38 35.73 14.84
C THR A 127 23.89 34.33 14.68
N ASP A 128 22.58 34.24 14.66
CA ASP A 128 21.85 33.00 14.39
C ASP A 128 22.35 32.38 13.08
N ASP A 129 22.49 31.14 13.13
CA ASP A 129 22.94 30.16 12.22
C ASP A 129 22.23 30.29 10.88
N GLY A 130 22.96 30.04 9.81
CA GLY A 130 22.43 30.08 8.44
C GLY A 130 21.25 29.15 8.24
N ALA A 131 20.67 29.18 7.06
CA ALA A 131 19.59 28.26 6.69
C ALA A 131 20.07 26.80 6.77
N ALA A 132 19.18 25.93 7.26
CA ALA A 132 19.40 24.47 7.29
C ALA A 132 19.84 23.92 5.92
N ASN A 133 20.85 23.04 5.92
CA ASN A 133 21.47 22.54 4.71
C ASN A 133 21.36 21.01 4.61
N GLY A 134 20.83 20.51 3.48
CA GLY A 134 20.84 19.08 3.18
C GLY A 134 19.56 18.31 3.57
N PHE A 135 18.50 19.03 3.99
CA PHE A 135 17.23 18.44 4.41
C PHE A 135 16.12 18.60 3.37
N THR A 136 16.48 18.74 2.11
CA THR A 136 15.56 18.66 0.98
C THR A 136 15.30 17.20 0.62
N ASP A 137 14.06 16.88 0.28
CA ASP A 137 13.66 15.55 -0.12
C ASP A 137 14.33 15.16 -1.44
N GLN A 138 14.94 13.99 -1.46
CA GLN A 138 15.60 13.41 -2.63
C GLN A 138 14.60 12.76 -3.57
N ALA A 139 13.45 12.35 -3.05
CA ALA A 139 12.38 11.71 -3.78
C ALA A 139 11.03 12.34 -3.44
N ALA A 140 10.21 12.59 -4.45
CA ALA A 140 8.85 13.08 -4.26
C ALA A 140 7.92 11.90 -3.92
N ALA A 141 7.76 11.59 -2.63
CA ALA A 141 7.06 10.39 -2.18
C ALA A 141 5.57 10.42 -2.52
N ALA A 142 4.85 11.50 -2.17
CA ALA A 142 3.43 11.62 -2.52
C ALA A 142 3.17 11.59 -4.04
N ALA A 143 4.12 11.97 -4.89
CA ALA A 143 3.98 11.91 -6.34
C ALA A 143 3.97 10.46 -6.89
N LYS A 144 4.35 9.46 -6.08
CA LYS A 144 4.22 8.04 -6.44
C LYS A 144 2.77 7.56 -6.39
N LEU A 145 1.92 8.23 -5.64
CA LEU A 145 0.51 7.88 -5.43
C LEU A 145 -0.36 8.29 -6.62
N THR A 146 -0.03 7.80 -7.80
CA THR A 146 -0.80 8.07 -9.02
C THR A 146 -2.07 7.21 -9.07
N PRO A 147 -3.11 7.62 -9.84
CA PRO A 147 -4.29 6.78 -10.03
C PRO A 147 -3.90 5.36 -10.48
N PRO A 148 -4.46 4.30 -9.85
CA PRO A 148 -4.09 2.94 -10.20
C PRO A 148 -4.60 2.57 -11.58
N THR A 149 -3.79 1.84 -12.33
CA THR A 149 -4.13 1.35 -13.67
C THR A 149 -4.59 -0.10 -13.61
N ASP A 150 -5.51 -0.47 -14.50
CA ASP A 150 -5.78 -1.88 -14.78
C ASP A 150 -4.67 -2.45 -15.66
N GLY A 151 -4.32 -3.71 -15.47
CA GLY A 151 -3.28 -4.38 -16.26
C GLY A 151 -3.69 -4.68 -17.70
N GLY A 152 -4.89 -4.24 -18.12
CA GLY A 152 -5.45 -4.53 -19.42
C GLY A 152 -5.91 -5.98 -19.57
N GLU A 153 -5.95 -6.76 -18.48
CA GLU A 153 -6.47 -8.11 -18.50
C GLU A 153 -7.98 -8.05 -18.76
N THR A 154 -8.38 -8.74 -19.82
CA THR A 154 -9.79 -8.89 -20.17
C THR A 154 -10.20 -10.34 -19.98
N LEU A 155 -11.40 -10.53 -19.42
CA LEU A 155 -12.00 -11.85 -19.39
C LEU A 155 -12.23 -12.35 -20.82
N PRO A 156 -12.05 -13.66 -21.08
CA PRO A 156 -12.32 -14.21 -22.40
C PRO A 156 -13.79 -14.00 -22.78
N GLU A 157 -14.04 -13.54 -23.99
CA GLU A 157 -15.41 -13.48 -24.52
C GLU A 157 -16.01 -14.87 -24.56
N VAL A 158 -17.15 -15.05 -23.88
CA VAL A 158 -17.87 -16.31 -23.88
C VAL A 158 -18.78 -16.35 -25.10
N SER A 159 -18.32 -17.01 -26.16
CA SER A 159 -19.18 -17.38 -27.28
C SER A 159 -19.51 -18.87 -27.22
N PHE A 160 -20.78 -19.16 -27.09
CA PHE A 160 -21.28 -20.55 -27.05
C PHE A 160 -21.49 -21.13 -28.45
N GLY A 161 -21.03 -20.46 -29.48
CA GLY A 161 -21.29 -20.81 -30.88
C GLY A 161 -22.67 -20.34 -31.33
N TRP A 162 -22.82 -20.16 -32.67
CA TRP A 162 -23.98 -19.50 -33.29
C TRP A 162 -25.35 -19.96 -32.79
N ILE A 163 -25.56 -21.26 -32.58
CA ILE A 163 -26.88 -21.81 -32.19
C ILE A 163 -27.24 -21.43 -30.75
N LEU A 164 -26.26 -21.45 -29.82
CA LEU A 164 -26.50 -21.18 -28.42
C LEU A 164 -26.40 -19.73 -28.09
N ASP A 165 -25.63 -18.94 -28.84
CA ASP A 165 -25.72 -17.50 -28.79
C ASP A 165 -27.13 -17.01 -29.11
N LYS A 166 -27.80 -17.64 -30.07
CA LYS A 166 -29.22 -17.36 -30.36
C LYS A 166 -30.17 -17.81 -29.25
N VAL A 167 -29.85 -18.84 -28.51
CA VAL A 167 -30.62 -19.24 -27.33
C VAL A 167 -30.40 -18.27 -26.16
N CYS A 168 -29.16 -17.81 -25.96
CA CYS A 168 -28.88 -16.76 -24.97
C CYS A 168 -29.58 -15.45 -25.31
N GLU A 169 -29.55 -15.02 -26.58
CA GLU A 169 -30.31 -13.86 -27.07
C GLU A 169 -31.83 -14.02 -26.81
N LEU A 170 -32.36 -15.23 -27.01
CA LEU A 170 -33.77 -15.50 -26.73
C LEU A 170 -34.09 -15.42 -25.23
N VAL A 171 -33.19 -15.88 -24.35
CA VAL A 171 -33.34 -15.75 -22.88
C VAL A 171 -33.37 -14.27 -22.47
N VAL A 172 -32.48 -13.47 -23.02
CA VAL A 172 -32.44 -12.01 -22.79
C VAL A 172 -33.71 -11.35 -23.34
N TRP A 173 -34.16 -11.74 -24.54
CA TRP A 173 -35.37 -11.19 -25.15
C TRP A 173 -36.64 -11.48 -24.34
N VAL A 174 -36.74 -12.62 -23.64
CA VAL A 174 -37.83 -12.92 -22.73
C VAL A 174 -37.69 -12.31 -21.32
N GLY A 175 -36.66 -11.45 -21.12
CA GLY A 175 -36.41 -10.73 -19.88
C GLY A 175 -35.59 -11.51 -18.85
N GLY A 176 -34.89 -12.57 -19.26
CA GLY A 176 -33.91 -13.27 -18.41
C GLY A 176 -32.52 -12.61 -18.46
N PRO A 177 -31.66 -12.82 -17.44
CA PRO A 177 -30.27 -12.36 -17.47
C PRO A 177 -29.50 -13.11 -18.58
N ASP A 178 -28.49 -12.43 -19.15
CA ASP A 178 -27.61 -13.07 -20.16
C ASP A 178 -26.79 -14.18 -19.47
N PRO A 179 -26.97 -15.45 -19.87
CA PRO A 179 -26.22 -16.54 -19.24
C PRO A 179 -24.68 -16.42 -19.43
N ARG A 180 -24.25 -15.68 -20.45
CA ARG A 180 -22.81 -15.46 -20.75
C ARG A 180 -22.18 -14.54 -19.72
N GLU A 181 -22.83 -13.43 -19.41
CA GLU A 181 -22.37 -12.50 -18.38
C GLU A 181 -22.35 -13.16 -17.00
N TYR A 182 -23.40 -13.93 -16.69
CA TYR A 182 -23.50 -14.61 -15.40
C TYR A 182 -22.35 -15.64 -15.20
N VAL A 183 -22.01 -16.42 -16.21
CA VAL A 183 -20.90 -17.40 -16.14
C VAL A 183 -19.56 -16.68 -15.99
N THR A 184 -19.34 -15.60 -16.71
CA THR A 184 -18.08 -14.85 -16.69
C THR A 184 -17.85 -14.14 -15.36
N GLN A 185 -18.85 -13.42 -14.87
CA GLN A 185 -18.77 -12.73 -13.57
C GLN A 185 -18.67 -13.71 -12.40
N TRP A 186 -19.35 -14.84 -12.49
CA TRP A 186 -19.36 -15.83 -11.42
C TRP A 186 -18.02 -16.56 -11.28
N ILE A 187 -17.27 -16.71 -12.37
CA ILE A 187 -16.01 -17.45 -12.38
C ILE A 187 -14.81 -16.57 -12.01
N ALA A 188 -14.74 -15.35 -12.50
CA ALA A 188 -13.52 -14.56 -12.43
C ALA A 188 -13.65 -13.24 -11.64
N GLY A 189 -14.82 -12.88 -11.15
CA GLY A 189 -15.03 -11.63 -10.43
C GLY A 189 -14.68 -10.39 -11.26
N ASP A 190 -14.38 -9.27 -10.60
CA ASP A 190 -13.91 -8.04 -11.27
C ASP A 190 -12.38 -8.06 -11.39
N VAL A 191 -11.88 -8.71 -12.44
CA VAL A 191 -10.44 -8.80 -12.75
C VAL A 191 -9.79 -7.44 -12.88
N ALA A 192 -10.47 -6.49 -13.52
CA ALA A 192 -9.94 -5.13 -13.68
C ALA A 192 -9.83 -4.39 -12.33
N LYS A 193 -10.77 -4.64 -11.42
CA LYS A 193 -10.72 -4.11 -10.05
C LYS A 193 -9.55 -4.71 -9.27
N ALA A 194 -9.35 -6.02 -9.35
CA ALA A 194 -8.24 -6.70 -8.70
C ALA A 194 -6.89 -6.25 -9.26
N SER A 195 -6.78 -6.08 -10.58
CA SER A 195 -5.58 -5.58 -11.26
C SER A 195 -5.25 -4.14 -10.87
N ARG A 196 -6.26 -3.26 -10.74
CA ARG A 196 -6.06 -1.91 -10.18
C ARG A 196 -5.52 -1.95 -8.76
N GLN A 197 -5.95 -2.90 -7.93
CA GLN A 197 -5.40 -3.04 -6.59
C GLN A 197 -3.93 -3.46 -6.60
N VAL A 198 -3.51 -4.31 -7.53
CA VAL A 198 -2.08 -4.63 -7.74
C VAL A 198 -1.27 -3.37 -7.96
N SER A 199 -1.70 -2.53 -8.91
CA SER A 199 -1.06 -1.23 -9.18
C SER A 199 -1.06 -0.31 -7.97
N ALA A 200 -2.15 -0.27 -7.21
CA ALA A 200 -2.26 0.55 -6.00
C ALA A 200 -1.27 0.10 -4.91
N TRP A 201 -1.10 -1.20 -4.68
CA TRP A 201 -0.11 -1.74 -3.76
C TRP A 201 1.32 -1.33 -4.13
N GLU A 202 1.66 -1.38 -5.43
CA GLU A 202 2.97 -0.96 -5.93
C GLU A 202 3.21 0.53 -5.72
N HIS A 203 2.21 1.38 -5.97
CA HIS A 203 2.32 2.82 -5.74
C HIS A 203 2.53 3.18 -4.27
N VAL A 204 1.85 2.49 -3.34
CA VAL A 204 2.09 2.70 -1.91
C VAL A 204 3.49 2.24 -1.52
N ALA A 205 3.95 1.08 -2.01
CA ALA A 205 5.30 0.61 -1.77
C ALA A 205 6.36 1.61 -2.26
N ASP A 206 6.17 2.17 -3.45
CA ASP A 206 7.07 3.18 -4.02
C ASP A 206 7.06 4.50 -3.24
N CYS A 207 5.92 4.88 -2.66
CA CYS A 207 5.82 6.02 -1.76
C CYS A 207 6.60 5.78 -0.46
N VAL A 208 6.43 4.62 0.16
CA VAL A 208 7.13 4.23 1.39
C VAL A 208 8.65 4.19 1.18
N ASP A 209 9.12 3.61 0.06
CA ASP A 209 10.54 3.64 -0.29
C ASP A 209 11.07 5.07 -0.49
N ALA A 210 10.28 5.94 -1.09
CA ALA A 210 10.67 7.34 -1.28
C ALA A 210 10.77 8.09 0.05
N VAL A 211 9.89 7.81 1.01
CA VAL A 211 10.00 8.32 2.39
C VAL A 211 11.29 7.83 3.04
N ASP A 212 11.60 6.53 2.94
CA ASP A 212 12.84 5.96 3.48
C ASP A 212 14.09 6.64 2.92
N VAL A 213 14.15 6.83 1.60
CA VAL A 213 15.26 7.56 0.93
C VAL A 213 15.41 8.98 1.48
N ASN A 214 14.31 9.69 1.73
CA ASN A 214 14.34 11.05 2.28
C ASN A 214 14.87 11.07 3.71
N LEU A 215 14.38 10.17 4.57
CA LEU A 215 14.81 10.04 5.97
C LEU A 215 16.29 9.67 6.06
N ASP A 216 16.77 8.75 5.23
CA ASP A 216 18.17 8.33 5.19
C ASP A 216 19.10 9.47 4.72
N SER A 217 18.64 10.26 3.74
CA SER A 217 19.35 11.46 3.28
C SER A 217 19.49 12.50 4.41
N GLY A 218 18.42 12.77 5.16
CA GLY A 218 18.44 13.70 6.30
C GLY A 218 19.33 13.20 7.43
N ARG A 219 19.26 11.92 7.75
CA ARG A 219 20.13 11.28 8.72
C ARG A 219 21.61 11.45 8.35
N ALA A 220 21.96 11.25 7.08
CA ALA A 220 23.32 11.46 6.58
C ALA A 220 23.75 12.93 6.61
N ALA A 221 22.82 13.86 6.48
CA ALA A 221 23.10 15.30 6.59
C ALA A 221 23.37 15.71 8.04
N ILE A 222 22.49 15.36 8.97
CA ILE A 222 22.53 15.80 10.36
C ILE A 222 23.76 15.26 11.12
N THR A 223 24.27 14.08 10.78
CA THR A 223 25.46 13.49 11.42
C THR A 223 26.73 14.30 11.19
N ARG A 224 26.73 15.28 10.31
CA ARG A 224 27.86 16.17 10.05
C ARG A 224 27.91 17.35 11.02
N THR A 225 26.75 17.77 11.53
CA THR A 225 26.58 18.98 12.33
C THR A 225 26.02 18.71 13.73
N TRP A 226 25.56 17.48 13.99
CA TRP A 226 25.14 17.02 15.29
C TRP A 226 25.92 15.78 15.73
N THR A 227 26.64 15.90 16.86
CA THR A 227 27.47 14.83 17.42
C THR A 227 27.13 14.60 18.90
N GLY A 228 27.63 13.51 19.46
CA GLY A 228 27.41 13.13 20.87
C GLY A 228 26.35 12.03 21.05
N ALA A 229 26.04 11.72 22.31
CA ALA A 229 25.18 10.55 22.65
C ALA A 229 23.76 10.67 22.09
N ALA A 230 23.18 11.86 22.13
CA ALA A 230 21.83 12.09 21.61
C ALA A 230 21.76 11.93 20.08
N SER A 231 22.76 12.43 19.35
CA SER A 231 22.88 12.23 17.92
C SER A 231 23.01 10.74 17.56
N THR A 232 23.85 10.01 18.29
CA THR A 232 24.02 8.56 18.09
C THR A 232 22.71 7.81 18.35
N ALA A 233 21.98 8.15 19.42
CA ALA A 233 20.71 7.52 19.73
C ALA A 233 19.64 7.82 18.66
N SER A 234 19.60 9.05 18.18
CA SER A 234 18.69 9.47 17.12
C SER A 234 19.00 8.78 15.79
N ALA A 235 20.28 8.68 15.42
CA ALA A 235 20.71 7.95 14.23
C ALA A 235 20.30 6.48 14.30
N SER A 236 20.54 5.82 15.44
CA SER A 236 20.12 4.44 15.66
C SER A 236 18.60 4.25 15.59
N HIS A 237 17.82 5.21 16.07
CA HIS A 237 16.38 5.20 15.95
C HIS A 237 15.93 5.30 14.48
N MET A 238 16.56 6.18 13.69
CA MET A 238 16.28 6.30 12.26
C MET A 238 16.73 5.07 11.45
N ASP A 239 17.79 4.37 11.85
CA ASP A 239 18.16 3.07 11.26
C ASP A 239 17.07 2.01 11.44
N LEU A 240 16.38 2.00 12.60
CA LEU A 240 15.22 1.14 12.81
C LEU A 240 14.05 1.53 11.89
N TRP A 241 13.80 2.83 11.72
CA TRP A 241 12.79 3.30 10.77
C TRP A 241 13.10 2.85 9.34
N SER A 242 14.33 3.06 8.87
CA SER A 242 14.74 2.63 7.52
C SER A 242 14.54 1.12 7.32
N THR A 243 14.95 0.31 8.31
CA THR A 243 14.72 -1.13 8.27
C THR A 243 13.24 -1.47 8.16
N CYS A 244 12.40 -0.85 9.00
CA CYS A 244 10.95 -1.08 8.99
C CYS A 244 10.30 -0.70 7.65
N LEU A 245 10.58 0.49 7.13
CA LEU A 245 9.99 0.97 5.88
C LEU A 245 10.41 0.10 4.68
N THR A 246 11.68 -0.32 4.63
CA THR A 246 12.18 -1.25 3.61
C THR A 246 11.48 -2.62 3.69
N GLU A 247 11.30 -3.18 4.88
CA GLU A 247 10.58 -4.45 5.07
C GLU A 247 9.10 -4.32 4.68
N GLN A 248 8.46 -3.21 5.03
CA GLN A 248 7.07 -2.94 4.68
C GLN A 248 6.87 -2.79 3.17
N SER A 249 7.68 -1.98 2.49
CA SER A 249 7.60 -1.80 1.05
C SER A 249 7.84 -3.11 0.30
N SER A 250 8.78 -3.93 0.77
CA SER A 250 9.02 -5.28 0.25
C SER A 250 7.81 -6.20 0.44
N ALA A 251 7.17 -6.17 1.62
CA ALA A 251 5.97 -6.94 1.89
C ALA A 251 4.79 -6.49 1.01
N MET A 252 4.61 -5.18 0.80
CA MET A 252 3.58 -4.64 -0.10
C MET A 252 3.78 -5.12 -1.54
N ARG A 253 5.02 -5.16 -2.05
CA ARG A 253 5.33 -5.70 -3.37
C ARG A 253 5.08 -7.20 -3.46
N GLN A 254 5.31 -7.96 -2.39
CA GLN A 254 4.96 -9.38 -2.35
C GLN A 254 3.44 -9.58 -2.42
N VAL A 255 2.66 -8.77 -1.70
CA VAL A 255 1.19 -8.80 -1.80
C VAL A 255 0.73 -8.49 -3.22
N ALA A 256 1.29 -7.44 -3.84
CA ALA A 256 1.01 -7.09 -5.24
C ALA A 256 1.32 -8.26 -6.19
N ALA A 257 2.47 -8.93 -6.02
CA ALA A 257 2.86 -10.07 -6.83
C ALA A 257 1.92 -11.26 -6.66
N HIS A 258 1.56 -11.61 -5.42
CA HIS A 258 0.62 -12.71 -5.16
C HIS A 258 -0.78 -12.40 -5.68
N LEU A 259 -1.24 -11.15 -5.57
CA LEU A 259 -2.53 -10.74 -6.11
C LEU A 259 -2.52 -10.80 -7.65
N ARG A 260 -1.43 -10.39 -8.29
CA ARG A 260 -1.23 -10.52 -9.74
C ARG A 260 -1.28 -11.98 -10.19
N ASP A 261 -0.55 -12.86 -9.51
CA ASP A 261 -0.57 -14.29 -9.79
C ASP A 261 -1.99 -14.89 -9.63
N ALA A 262 -2.73 -14.45 -8.63
CA ALA A 262 -4.11 -14.87 -8.40
C ALA A 262 -5.04 -14.40 -9.54
N VAL A 263 -4.90 -13.16 -10.00
CA VAL A 263 -5.63 -12.61 -11.16
C VAL A 263 -5.32 -13.41 -12.42
N ASP A 264 -4.05 -13.67 -12.71
CA ASP A 264 -3.62 -14.46 -13.87
C ASP A 264 -4.18 -15.88 -13.85
N GLN A 265 -4.22 -16.51 -12.69
CA GLN A 265 -4.78 -17.85 -12.53
C GLN A 265 -6.30 -17.86 -12.69
N ALA A 266 -6.99 -16.84 -12.17
CA ALA A 266 -8.44 -16.69 -12.34
C ALA A 266 -8.81 -16.55 -13.82
N VAL A 267 -8.07 -15.74 -14.58
CA VAL A 267 -8.27 -15.58 -16.04
C VAL A 267 -8.05 -16.92 -16.78
N LYS A 268 -6.97 -17.63 -16.45
CA LYS A 268 -6.69 -18.96 -17.05
C LYS A 268 -7.77 -19.98 -16.72
N MET A 269 -8.26 -20.00 -15.48
CA MET A 269 -9.35 -20.89 -15.08
C MET A 269 -10.66 -20.55 -15.78
N ALA A 270 -10.99 -19.27 -15.90
CA ALA A 270 -12.15 -18.83 -16.67
C ALA A 270 -12.07 -19.33 -18.12
N GLN A 271 -10.90 -19.24 -18.76
CA GLN A 271 -10.70 -19.75 -20.11
C GLN A 271 -10.93 -21.26 -20.21
N VAL A 272 -10.40 -22.05 -19.28
CA VAL A 272 -10.63 -23.51 -19.25
C VAL A 272 -12.11 -23.84 -19.11
N VAL A 273 -12.84 -23.15 -18.24
CA VAL A 273 -14.29 -23.36 -18.08
C VAL A 273 -15.06 -23.00 -19.34
N VAL A 274 -14.70 -21.89 -19.99
CA VAL A 274 -15.28 -21.50 -21.29
C VAL A 274 -15.03 -22.57 -22.35
N ASP A 275 -13.83 -23.12 -22.43
CA ASP A 275 -13.49 -24.15 -23.40
C ASP A 275 -14.20 -25.48 -23.12
N ILE A 276 -14.39 -25.87 -21.86
CA ILE A 276 -15.23 -27.01 -21.47
C ILE A 276 -16.67 -26.79 -21.90
N ILE A 277 -17.23 -25.60 -21.61
CA ILE A 277 -18.59 -25.24 -22.00
C ILE A 277 -18.75 -25.32 -23.52
N LYS A 278 -17.82 -24.75 -24.29
CA LYS A 278 -17.83 -24.85 -25.77
C LYS A 278 -17.80 -26.29 -26.25
N THR A 279 -17.01 -27.14 -25.61
CA THR A 279 -16.93 -28.56 -25.94
C THR A 279 -18.25 -29.29 -25.69
N VAL A 280 -18.86 -29.08 -24.49
CA VAL A 280 -20.17 -29.67 -24.16
C VAL A 280 -21.25 -29.23 -25.13
N ILE A 281 -21.25 -27.94 -25.46
CA ILE A 281 -22.17 -27.34 -26.43
C ILE A 281 -22.02 -27.96 -27.80
N SER A 282 -20.79 -28.12 -28.27
CA SER A 282 -20.49 -28.76 -29.55
C SER A 282 -21.01 -30.20 -29.60
N LEU A 283 -20.84 -30.96 -28.53
CA LEU A 283 -21.36 -32.32 -28.38
C LEU A 283 -22.89 -32.38 -28.40
N VAL A 284 -23.55 -31.47 -27.66
CA VAL A 284 -25.01 -31.38 -27.63
C VAL A 284 -25.56 -30.95 -28.99
N SER A 285 -24.93 -29.99 -29.66
CA SER A 285 -25.33 -29.56 -31.00
C SER A 285 -25.18 -30.67 -32.04
N ALA A 286 -24.10 -31.46 -31.98
CA ALA A 286 -23.90 -32.62 -32.86
C ALA A 286 -24.96 -33.70 -32.60
N ALA A 287 -25.29 -33.95 -31.33
CA ALA A 287 -26.36 -34.91 -30.97
C ALA A 287 -27.73 -34.46 -31.46
N LEU A 288 -28.02 -33.15 -31.37
CA LEU A 288 -29.28 -32.56 -31.86
C LEU A 288 -29.38 -32.57 -33.38
N SER A 289 -28.25 -32.40 -34.09
CA SER A 289 -28.20 -32.44 -35.57
C SER A 289 -28.41 -33.83 -36.12
N ASN A 290 -27.96 -34.84 -35.39
CA ASN A 290 -28.09 -36.25 -35.77
C ASN A 290 -29.45 -36.86 -35.35
N ALA A 291 -30.15 -36.23 -34.42
CA ALA A 291 -31.51 -36.63 -34.05
C ALA A 291 -32.49 -35.80 -34.89
N ALA A 292 -33.22 -36.44 -35.79
CA ALA A 292 -34.37 -35.86 -36.46
C ALA A 292 -35.49 -35.61 -35.41
N ILE A 293 -35.29 -34.64 -34.55
CA ILE A 293 -36.27 -34.27 -33.52
C ILE A 293 -37.27 -33.31 -34.16
N PRO A 294 -38.56 -33.70 -34.27
CA PRO A 294 -39.61 -32.79 -34.71
C PRO A 294 -39.66 -31.57 -33.80
N ALA A 295 -39.96 -30.40 -34.35
CA ALA A 295 -40.01 -29.11 -33.66
C ALA A 295 -40.78 -29.11 -32.33
N TYR A 296 -41.68 -30.05 -32.11
CA TYR A 296 -42.45 -30.26 -30.88
C TYR A 296 -41.59 -30.74 -29.68
N GLY A 297 -40.47 -31.40 -29.91
CA GLY A 297 -39.58 -31.91 -28.86
C GLY A 297 -38.72 -30.81 -28.23
N GLN A 298 -38.39 -29.77 -28.98
CA GLN A 298 -37.56 -28.65 -28.53
C GLN A 298 -38.27 -27.83 -27.44
N TRP A 299 -39.57 -27.64 -27.53
CA TRP A 299 -40.37 -26.95 -26.51
C TRP A 299 -40.47 -27.71 -25.18
N LYS A 300 -40.42 -29.02 -25.21
CA LYS A 300 -40.41 -29.84 -23.99
C LYS A 300 -39.12 -29.81 -23.22
N LEU A 301 -37.97 -29.74 -23.93
CA LEU A 301 -36.65 -29.56 -23.33
C LEU A 301 -36.51 -28.20 -22.60
N ILE A 302 -36.94 -27.11 -23.22
CA ILE A 302 -36.93 -25.79 -22.64
C ILE A 302 -37.80 -25.72 -21.38
N LYS A 303 -38.98 -26.34 -21.38
CA LYS A 303 -39.88 -26.44 -20.21
C LYS A 303 -39.28 -27.29 -19.08
N THR A 304 -38.48 -28.27 -19.38
CA THR A 304 -37.88 -29.18 -18.39
C THR A 304 -36.69 -28.50 -17.69
N VAL A 305 -35.92 -27.72 -18.41
CA VAL A 305 -34.82 -26.90 -17.84
C VAL A 305 -35.39 -25.83 -16.90
N LYS A 306 -36.48 -25.15 -17.30
CA LYS A 306 -37.11 -24.10 -16.46
C LYS A 306 -37.73 -24.64 -15.17
N ARG A 307 -38.01 -25.96 -15.05
CA ARG A 307 -38.57 -26.59 -13.83
C ARG A 307 -37.50 -27.11 -12.85
N ARG A 308 -36.21 -27.12 -13.22
CA ARG A 308 -35.13 -27.68 -12.40
C ARG A 308 -34.15 -26.65 -11.87
N SER A 309 -34.36 -25.35 -12.14
CA SER A 309 -33.63 -24.28 -11.44
C SER A 309 -34.38 -23.93 -10.17
N PRO A 310 -33.70 -23.98 -8.99
CA PRO A 310 -34.27 -23.60 -7.70
C PRO A 310 -34.57 -22.11 -7.62
#